data_4bf87212c316d8c43a63c69dd56425cf
#
_entry.id   4bf87212c316d8c43a63c69dd56425cf
#
_cell.length_a   1.000
_cell.length_b   1.000
_cell.length_c   1.000
_cell.angle_alpha   90.00
_cell.angle_beta   90.00
_cell.angle_gamma   90.00
#
_symmetry.space_group_name_H-M   'P 1'
#
loop_
_entity.id
_entity.type
_entity.pdbx_description
1 polymer ?
#
loop_
_entity_poly.entity_id
_entity_poly.type
_entity_poly.pdbx_seq_one_letter_code
_entity_poly.pdbx_strand_id
1 'polypeptide(L)'
;MKIIVVEDEIRIREGIRDLIDMMEGEWEFAGEAENGEAGLELIRSIHPDVVITDIRMAKMDGLEMLEAAREEGIDVKAVVLSAYSEFEYARTAMKMGVTEYLLKPVSIDEFFKALEHIRTQIEKEKQQQPDMLGSLEQ
;
A
#
# COMPACT_ATOMS: atom_id res chain seq x y z
N MET A 1 -3.12 -12.44 0.66
CA MET A 1 -2.48 -11.18 1.06
C MET A 1 -3.54 -10.12 1.34
N LYS A 2 -3.36 -9.39 2.42
CA LYS A 2 -4.35 -8.41 2.87
C LYS A 2 -4.04 -7.03 2.34
N ILE A 3 -5.06 -6.36 1.77
CA ILE A 3 -4.96 -5.00 1.27
C ILE A 3 -5.92 -4.11 2.06
N ILE A 4 -5.44 -2.93 2.45
CA ILE A 4 -6.30 -1.86 2.95
C ILE A 4 -6.22 -0.68 2.00
N VAL A 5 -7.28 0.12 1.97
CA VAL A 5 -7.38 1.31 1.11
C VAL A 5 -7.63 2.52 1.99
N VAL A 6 -6.81 3.56 1.82
CA VAL A 6 -6.94 4.81 2.57
C VAL A 6 -7.15 5.93 1.56
N GLU A 7 -8.35 6.46 1.50
CA GLU A 7 -8.76 7.46 0.51
C GLU A 7 -9.96 8.22 1.06
N ASP A 8 -9.90 9.56 1.03
CA ASP A 8 -10.98 10.38 1.58
C ASP A 8 -12.21 10.49 0.69
N GLU A 9 -12.07 10.28 -0.62
CA GLU A 9 -13.21 10.31 -1.53
C GLU A 9 -13.83 8.93 -1.66
N ILE A 10 -15.11 8.84 -1.24
CA ILE A 10 -15.79 7.55 -1.20
C ILE A 10 -15.88 6.87 -2.57
N ARG A 11 -16.10 7.66 -3.64
CA ARG A 11 -16.22 7.09 -4.98
C ARG A 11 -14.91 6.47 -5.47
N ILE A 12 -13.80 7.13 -5.17
CA ILE A 12 -12.48 6.61 -5.53
C ILE A 12 -12.19 5.35 -4.72
N ARG A 13 -12.51 5.39 -3.43
CA ARG A 13 -12.32 4.25 -2.54
C ARG A 13 -13.12 3.03 -3.00
N GLU A 14 -14.38 3.25 -3.36
CA GLU A 14 -15.23 2.17 -3.89
C GLU A 14 -14.71 1.63 -5.21
N GLY A 15 -14.24 2.51 -6.09
CA GLY A 15 -13.65 2.10 -7.36
C GLY A 15 -12.42 1.22 -7.18
N ILE A 16 -11.55 1.58 -6.23
CA ILE A 16 -10.37 0.78 -5.93
C ILE A 16 -10.78 -0.57 -5.37
N ARG A 17 -11.75 -0.59 -4.49
CA ARG A 17 -12.28 -1.83 -3.93
C ARG A 17 -12.82 -2.75 -5.03
N ASP A 18 -13.54 -2.19 -5.99
CA ASP A 18 -14.05 -2.96 -7.12
C ASP A 18 -12.92 -3.58 -7.92
N LEU A 19 -11.82 -2.83 -8.13
CA LEU A 19 -10.65 -3.34 -8.83
C LEU A 19 -10.01 -4.50 -8.06
N ILE A 20 -9.93 -4.39 -6.75
CA ILE A 20 -9.39 -5.45 -5.91
C ILE A 20 -10.27 -6.70 -6.01
N ASP A 21 -11.58 -6.52 -5.98
CA ASP A 21 -12.53 -7.63 -6.11
C ASP A 21 -12.43 -8.34 -7.45
N MET A 22 -12.00 -7.64 -8.50
CA MET A 22 -11.80 -8.23 -9.82
C MET A 22 -10.56 -9.12 -9.88
N MET A 23 -9.65 -8.97 -8.92
CA MET A 23 -8.41 -9.73 -8.87
C MET A 23 -8.67 -11.03 -8.09
N GLU A 24 -8.77 -12.10 -8.80
CA GLU A 24 -9.07 -13.38 -8.17
C GLU A 24 -7.87 -13.94 -7.40
N GLY A 25 -8.19 -14.68 -6.35
CA GLY A 25 -7.26 -15.54 -5.66
C GLY A 25 -6.58 -14.91 -4.45
N GLU A 26 -5.41 -14.34 -4.59
CA GLU A 26 -4.53 -14.05 -3.48
C GLU A 26 -4.80 -12.76 -2.70
N TRP A 27 -5.61 -11.86 -3.25
CA TRP A 27 -5.83 -10.56 -2.62
C TRP A 27 -7.12 -10.53 -1.83
N GLU A 28 -7.02 -10.09 -0.58
CA GLU A 28 -8.16 -9.94 0.32
C GLU A 28 -8.31 -8.48 0.71
N PHE A 29 -9.47 -7.89 0.43
CA PHE A 29 -9.77 -6.55 0.91
C PHE A 29 -10.03 -6.63 2.42
N ALA A 30 -9.14 -6.04 3.22
CA ALA A 30 -9.16 -6.20 4.67
C ALA A 30 -9.72 -4.99 5.42
N GLY A 31 -9.79 -3.83 4.79
CA GLY A 31 -10.34 -2.65 5.45
C GLY A 31 -10.14 -1.39 4.64
N GLU A 32 -10.82 -0.32 5.06
CA GLU A 32 -10.70 0.97 4.41
C GLU A 32 -10.75 2.09 5.44
N ALA A 33 -10.14 3.23 5.10
CA ALA A 33 -10.13 4.41 5.95
C ALA A 33 -10.22 5.66 5.09
N GLU A 34 -10.69 6.75 5.69
CA GLU A 34 -10.87 8.01 4.97
C GLU A 34 -9.81 9.06 5.27
N ASN A 35 -8.88 8.76 6.15
CA ASN A 35 -7.75 9.66 6.45
C ASN A 35 -6.57 8.86 6.99
N GLY A 36 -5.43 9.54 7.12
CA GLY A 36 -4.21 8.89 7.55
C GLY A 36 -4.23 8.37 8.99
N GLU A 37 -4.91 9.06 9.90
CA GLU A 37 -5.00 8.60 11.28
C GLU A 37 -5.75 7.27 11.38
N ALA A 38 -6.92 7.20 10.73
CA ALA A 38 -7.69 5.97 10.68
C ALA A 38 -6.94 4.88 9.93
N GLY A 39 -6.23 5.25 8.86
CA GLY A 39 -5.40 4.31 8.12
C GLY A 39 -4.29 3.72 8.98
N LEU A 40 -3.62 4.54 9.78
CA LEU A 40 -2.57 4.07 10.67
C LEU A 40 -3.11 3.09 11.70
N GLU A 41 -4.30 3.36 12.23
CA GLU A 41 -4.96 2.42 13.15
C GLU A 41 -5.22 1.07 12.49
N LEU A 42 -5.65 1.08 11.23
CA LEU A 42 -5.84 -0.16 10.48
C LEU A 42 -4.51 -0.90 10.27
N ILE A 43 -3.46 -0.17 9.95
CA ILE A 43 -2.14 -0.77 9.79
C ILE A 43 -1.71 -1.46 11.07
N ARG A 44 -1.90 -0.80 12.21
CA ARG A 44 -1.54 -1.37 13.52
C ARG A 44 -2.34 -2.60 13.87
N SER A 45 -3.65 -2.58 13.60
CA SER A 45 -4.53 -3.67 14.02
C SER A 45 -4.57 -4.85 13.05
N ILE A 46 -4.48 -4.60 11.76
CA ILE A 46 -4.61 -5.63 10.72
C ILE A 46 -3.27 -6.18 10.27
N HIS A 47 -2.23 -5.36 10.30
CA HIS A 47 -0.91 -5.68 9.72
C HIS A 47 -1.07 -6.12 8.27
N PRO A 48 -1.62 -5.24 7.41
CA PRO A 48 -1.85 -5.61 6.01
C PRO A 48 -0.52 -5.82 5.27
N ASP A 49 -0.57 -6.58 4.20
CA ASP A 49 0.59 -6.76 3.32
C ASP A 49 0.80 -5.53 2.45
N VAL A 50 -0.30 -4.89 2.03
CA VAL A 50 -0.27 -3.74 1.13
C VAL A 50 -1.26 -2.68 1.61
N VAL A 51 -0.85 -1.41 1.55
CA VAL A 51 -1.74 -0.28 1.71
C VAL A 51 -1.77 0.51 0.40
N ILE A 52 -2.97 0.80 -0.07
CA ILE A 52 -3.18 1.69 -1.22
C ILE A 52 -3.68 3.00 -0.64
N THR A 53 -2.93 4.08 -0.83
CA THR A 53 -3.26 5.34 -0.18
C THR A 53 -3.13 6.53 -1.11
N ASP A 54 -4.04 7.48 -0.95
CA ASP A 54 -3.86 8.82 -1.50
C ASP A 54 -2.82 9.55 -0.64
N ILE A 55 -2.28 10.64 -1.13
CA ILE A 55 -1.35 11.46 -0.37
C ILE A 55 -2.10 12.47 0.48
N ARG A 56 -2.85 13.37 -0.15
CA ARG A 56 -3.47 14.51 0.55
C ARG A 56 -4.82 14.14 1.14
N MET A 57 -4.84 14.07 2.46
CA MET A 57 -6.05 13.74 3.21
C MET A 57 -6.07 14.57 4.49
N ALA A 58 -7.25 14.70 5.09
CA ALA A 58 -7.41 15.40 6.34
C ALA A 58 -6.68 14.70 7.48
N LYS A 59 -6.33 15.44 8.50
CA LYS A 59 -5.70 15.00 9.75
C LYS A 59 -4.26 14.54 9.57
N MET A 60 -4.04 13.47 8.85
CA MET A 60 -2.72 12.92 8.57
C MET A 60 -2.71 12.53 7.10
N ASP A 61 -1.72 12.96 6.34
CA ASP A 61 -1.63 12.59 4.94
C ASP A 61 -1.05 11.17 4.78
N GLY A 62 -1.10 10.66 3.54
CA GLY A 62 -0.65 9.30 3.26
C GLY A 62 0.82 9.06 3.54
N LEU A 63 1.67 10.05 3.26
CA LEU A 63 3.11 9.91 3.51
C LEU A 63 3.43 9.95 4.99
N GLU A 64 2.76 10.82 5.73
CA GLU A 64 2.90 10.87 7.19
C GLU A 64 2.46 9.55 7.83
N MET A 65 1.38 8.98 7.32
CA MET A 65 0.89 7.69 7.79
C MET A 65 1.93 6.58 7.58
N LEU A 66 2.51 6.52 6.38
CA LEU A 66 3.52 5.52 6.06
C LEU A 66 4.79 5.71 6.89
N GLU A 67 5.21 6.95 7.10
CA GLU A 67 6.35 7.25 7.92
C GLU A 67 6.12 6.81 9.37
N ALA A 68 4.94 7.10 9.91
CA ALA A 68 4.59 6.69 11.27
C ALA A 68 4.61 5.17 11.42
N ALA A 69 4.06 4.45 10.45
CA ALA A 69 4.07 2.99 10.47
C ALA A 69 5.50 2.45 10.45
N ARG A 70 6.35 3.04 9.62
CA ARG A 70 7.76 2.64 9.52
C ARG A 70 8.50 2.89 10.83
N GLU A 71 8.26 4.03 11.48
CA GLU A 71 8.87 4.34 12.77
C GLU A 71 8.46 3.36 13.86
N GLU A 72 7.26 2.78 13.75
CA GLU A 72 6.79 1.76 14.67
C GLU A 72 7.30 0.36 14.32
N GLY A 73 8.12 0.25 13.29
CA GLY A 73 8.67 -1.03 12.88
C GLY A 73 7.71 -1.92 12.10
N ILE A 74 6.63 -1.35 11.59
CA ILE A 74 5.65 -2.11 10.82
C ILE A 74 6.05 -2.10 9.35
N ASP A 75 6.27 -3.29 8.79
CA ASP A 75 6.62 -3.46 7.40
C ASP A 75 5.36 -3.65 6.56
N VAL A 76 5.08 -2.69 5.69
CA VAL A 76 3.92 -2.74 4.79
C VAL A 76 4.34 -2.18 3.43
N LYS A 77 3.95 -2.87 2.37
CA LYS A 77 4.18 -2.36 1.02
C LYS A 77 3.14 -1.28 0.72
N ALA A 78 3.53 -0.28 -0.03
CA ALA A 78 2.65 0.86 -0.29
C ALA A 78 2.51 1.15 -1.78
N VAL A 79 1.26 1.35 -2.20
CA VAL A 79 0.93 1.94 -3.51
C VAL A 79 0.39 3.33 -3.20
N VAL A 80 1.07 4.35 -3.69
CA VAL A 80 0.67 5.74 -3.47
C VAL A 80 -0.01 6.26 -4.72
N LEU A 81 -1.22 6.80 -4.55
CA LEU A 81 -1.98 7.42 -5.63
C LEU A 81 -1.87 8.93 -5.48
N SER A 82 -1.61 9.63 -6.57
CA SER A 82 -1.37 11.06 -6.51
C SER A 82 -1.92 11.79 -7.72
N ALA A 83 -2.39 13.00 -7.52
CA ALA A 83 -2.74 13.89 -8.61
C ALA A 83 -1.47 14.43 -9.27
N TYR A 84 -1.58 14.81 -10.54
CA TYR A 84 -0.45 15.31 -11.31
C TYR A 84 0.24 16.52 -10.66
N SER A 85 -0.52 17.33 -9.93
CA SER A 85 0.00 18.53 -9.29
C SER A 85 0.84 18.29 -8.04
N GLU A 86 1.02 17.04 -7.64
CA GLU A 86 1.69 16.69 -6.38
C GLU A 86 3.11 16.19 -6.59
N PHE A 87 3.85 16.82 -7.50
CA PHE A 87 5.21 16.41 -7.89
C PHE A 87 6.17 16.33 -6.69
N GLU A 88 6.12 17.29 -5.79
CA GLU A 88 7.01 17.29 -4.62
C GLU A 88 6.71 16.13 -3.68
N TYR A 89 5.45 15.77 -3.55
CA TYR A 89 5.07 14.59 -2.76
C TYR A 89 5.57 13.31 -3.41
N ALA A 90 5.55 13.26 -4.74
CA ALA A 90 6.08 12.11 -5.48
C ALA A 90 7.56 11.89 -5.16
N ARG A 91 8.33 12.96 -5.16
CA ARG A 91 9.76 12.88 -4.85
C ARG A 91 9.98 12.37 -3.43
N THR A 92 9.24 12.89 -2.47
CA THR A 92 9.31 12.44 -1.07
C THR A 92 8.98 10.97 -0.95
N ALA A 93 7.90 10.53 -1.61
CA ALA A 93 7.48 9.14 -1.60
C ALA A 93 8.58 8.21 -2.13
N MET A 94 9.21 8.59 -3.23
CA MET A 94 10.29 7.80 -3.81
C MET A 94 11.48 7.70 -2.87
N LYS A 95 11.81 8.76 -2.17
CA LYS A 95 12.89 8.75 -1.18
C LYS A 95 12.57 7.87 0.02
N MET A 96 11.29 7.76 0.36
CA MET A 96 10.84 6.89 1.45
C MET A 96 10.81 5.41 1.07
N GLY A 97 11.06 5.10 -0.19
CA GLY A 97 11.04 3.73 -0.65
C GLY A 97 9.64 3.15 -0.83
N VAL A 98 8.69 4.00 -1.22
CA VAL A 98 7.34 3.56 -1.58
C VAL A 98 7.43 2.54 -2.70
N THR A 99 6.67 1.45 -2.60
CA THR A 99 6.79 0.34 -3.53
C THR A 99 6.33 0.70 -4.93
N GLU A 100 5.18 1.35 -5.04
CA GLU A 100 4.63 1.79 -6.32
C GLU A 100 4.00 3.18 -6.19
N TYR A 101 4.12 3.96 -7.23
CA TYR A 101 3.57 5.31 -7.29
C TYR A 101 2.75 5.45 -8.58
N LEU A 102 1.47 5.73 -8.45
CA LEU A 102 0.56 5.84 -9.60
C LEU A 102 -0.09 7.21 -9.65
N LEU A 103 -0.21 7.75 -10.86
CA LEU A 103 -0.86 9.04 -11.08
C LEU A 103 -2.35 8.85 -11.34
N LYS A 104 -3.17 9.71 -10.76
CA LYS A 104 -4.61 9.74 -11.05
C LYS A 104 -4.88 10.47 -12.37
N PRO A 105 -5.84 10.04 -13.17
CA PRO A 105 -6.67 8.85 -12.98
C PRO A 105 -5.89 7.56 -13.26
N VAL A 106 -6.07 6.56 -12.40
CA VAL A 106 -5.33 5.31 -12.51
C VAL A 106 -6.02 4.38 -13.51
N SER A 107 -5.27 3.88 -14.48
CA SER A 107 -5.83 2.89 -15.41
C SER A 107 -5.88 1.51 -14.73
N ILE A 108 -6.81 0.68 -15.19
CA ILE A 108 -6.95 -0.69 -14.68
C ILE A 108 -5.66 -1.46 -14.89
N ASP A 109 -5.04 -1.33 -16.06
CA ASP A 109 -3.79 -2.02 -16.37
C ASP A 109 -2.64 -1.61 -15.45
N GLU A 110 -2.49 -0.32 -15.19
CA GLU A 110 -1.43 0.17 -14.30
C GLU A 110 -1.64 -0.32 -12.88
N PHE A 111 -2.89 -0.32 -12.43
CA PHE A 111 -3.24 -0.80 -11.10
C PHE A 111 -2.88 -2.29 -10.94
N PHE A 112 -3.29 -3.11 -11.88
CA PHE A 112 -3.03 -4.55 -11.84
C PHE A 112 -1.53 -4.85 -11.91
N LYS A 113 -0.80 -4.12 -12.76
CA LYS A 113 0.65 -4.29 -12.88
C LYS A 113 1.36 -3.93 -11.57
N ALA A 114 0.93 -2.86 -10.92
CA ALA A 114 1.51 -2.43 -9.65
C ALA A 114 1.33 -3.50 -8.58
N LEU A 115 0.12 -4.04 -8.45
CA LEU A 115 -0.14 -5.08 -7.47
C LEU A 115 0.58 -6.39 -7.79
N GLU A 116 0.68 -6.74 -9.06
CA GLU A 116 1.43 -7.93 -9.47
C GLU A 116 2.92 -7.79 -9.13
N HIS A 117 3.48 -6.62 -9.35
CA HIS A 117 4.87 -6.34 -8.97
C HIS A 117 5.08 -6.49 -7.46
N ILE A 118 4.15 -5.96 -6.66
CA ILE A 118 4.22 -6.07 -5.21
C ILE A 118 4.10 -7.52 -4.77
N ARG A 119 3.17 -8.27 -5.37
CA ARG A 119 3.00 -9.68 -5.05
C ARG A 119 4.29 -10.46 -5.26
N THR A 120 4.95 -10.19 -6.37
CA THR A 120 6.24 -10.82 -6.69
C THR A 120 7.29 -10.48 -5.65
N GLN A 121 7.35 -9.23 -5.22
CA GLN A 121 8.30 -8.81 -4.19
C GLN A 121 8.04 -9.49 -2.86
N ILE A 122 6.79 -9.56 -2.45
CA ILE A 122 6.42 -10.22 -1.19
C ILE A 122 6.78 -11.70 -1.22
N GLU A 123 6.51 -12.37 -2.33
CA GLU A 123 6.84 -13.78 -2.48
C GLU A 123 8.34 -14.03 -2.42
N LYS A 124 9.14 -13.16 -3.05
CA LYS A 124 10.59 -13.27 -3.00
C LYS A 124 11.12 -13.11 -1.58
N GLU A 125 10.58 -12.15 -0.84
CA GLU A 125 10.99 -11.92 0.53
C GLU A 125 10.66 -13.10 1.42
N LYS A 126 9.50 -13.72 1.24
CA LYS A 126 9.10 -14.90 1.98
C LYS A 126 10.01 -16.11 1.68
N GLN A 127 10.42 -16.25 0.43
CA GLN A 127 11.30 -17.33 0.05
C GLN A 127 12.70 -17.19 0.65
N GLN A 128 13.16 -15.97 0.81
CA GLN A 128 14.48 -15.71 1.37
C GLN A 128 14.56 -16.05 2.87
N GLN A 129 13.49 -15.81 3.61
CA GLN A 129 13.47 -16.07 5.05
C GLN A 129 13.67 -17.54 5.42
N PRO A 130 12.94 -18.48 4.80
CA PRO A 130 13.19 -19.90 5.09
C PRO A 130 14.60 -20.34 4.77
N ASP A 131 15.19 -19.83 3.70
CA ASP A 131 16.55 -20.16 3.31
C ASP A 131 17.55 -19.71 4.36
N MET A 132 17.36 -18.54 4.93
CA MET A 132 18.21 -18.04 5.99
C MET A 132 18.15 -18.92 7.23
N LEU A 133 16.96 -19.36 7.60
CA LEU A 133 16.76 -20.24 8.75
C LEU A 133 17.40 -21.60 8.50
N GLY A 134 17.23 -22.14 7.30
CA GLY A 134 17.85 -23.39 6.92
C GLY A 134 19.37 -23.33 6.99
N SER A 135 19.96 -22.22 6.55
CA SER A 135 21.40 -22.02 6.62
C SER A 135 21.92 -21.99 8.05
N LEU A 136 21.14 -21.40 8.96
CA LEU A 136 21.54 -21.32 10.36
C LEU A 136 21.49 -22.67 11.07
N GLU A 137 20.66 -23.58 10.63
CA GLU A 137 20.53 -24.90 11.20
C GLU A 137 21.62 -25.84 10.78
N GLN A 138 22.30 -25.51 9.72
CA GLN A 138 23.39 -26.31 9.21
C GLN A 138 24.72 -25.95 9.86
#